data_c75d8b9b0a7b486912622dead0d0e21d
#
_entry.id   c75d8b9b0a7b486912622dead0d0e21d
#
_cell.length_a   1.000
_cell.length_b   1.000
_cell.length_c   1.000
_cell.angle_alpha   90.00
_cell.angle_beta   90.00
_cell.angle_gamma   90.00
#
_symmetry.space_group_name_H-M   'P 1'
#
loop_
_entity.id
_entity.type
_entity.pdbx_description
1 polymer ?
#
loop_
_entity_poly.entity_id
_entity_poly.type
_entity_poly.pdbx_seq_one_letter_code
_entity_poly.pdbx_strand_id
1 'polypeptide(L)'
;RPPLRTMGETRLWYSLFLPLAGLLVYYRWHYKWILSFSTLLAIVFICVNLFKPEIHSKTLMPALQSPWFAPHVIVYMFAYALLGAATVMALYLLIRRPSLSATQSASHTEMDITDNMVYVGLAFMTFGMLFGALWAKEAWGHYWSWDPKETWAAITWLSYLVYIHYRCLPQHRERLALWMLIGSFILLQMCWWGINYLPSAQESSVHTYSTN
;
A
#
# COMPACT_ATOMS: atom_id res chain seq x y z
N ARG A 1 -11.67 19.80 -13.97
CA ARG A 1 -11.97 18.85 -12.88
C ARG A 1 -11.18 17.58 -13.11
N PRO A 2 -10.51 17.01 -12.10
CA PRO A 2 -9.69 15.81 -12.29
C PRO A 2 -10.57 14.63 -12.76
N PRO A 3 -10.09 13.76 -13.67
CA PRO A 3 -10.81 12.61 -14.16
C PRO A 3 -10.74 11.47 -13.12
N LEU A 4 -11.56 11.55 -12.07
CA LEU A 4 -11.65 10.58 -10.96
C LEU A 4 -13.11 10.25 -10.65
N ARG A 5 -13.97 10.26 -11.67
CA ARG A 5 -15.42 10.03 -11.51
C ARG A 5 -15.84 8.59 -11.58
N THR A 6 -15.03 7.73 -12.21
CA THR A 6 -15.36 6.34 -12.44
C THR A 6 -14.28 5.42 -11.88
N MET A 7 -14.65 4.16 -11.62
CA MET A 7 -13.68 3.15 -11.20
C MET A 7 -12.60 2.89 -12.26
N GLY A 8 -12.96 3.02 -13.55
CA GLY A 8 -12.03 2.86 -14.65
C GLY A 8 -10.98 3.97 -14.68
N GLU A 9 -11.37 5.22 -14.47
CA GLU A 9 -10.46 6.36 -14.39
C GLU A 9 -9.48 6.21 -13.22
N THR A 10 -9.96 5.78 -12.04
CA THR A 10 -9.10 5.55 -10.88
C THR A 10 -8.04 4.47 -11.17
N ARG A 11 -8.40 3.39 -11.86
CA ARG A 11 -7.44 2.33 -12.25
C ARG A 11 -6.43 2.80 -13.31
N LEU A 12 -6.81 3.71 -14.20
CA LEU A 12 -5.88 4.34 -15.13
C LEU A 12 -4.82 5.17 -14.39
N TRP A 13 -5.22 5.89 -13.34
CA TRP A 13 -4.26 6.58 -12.47
C TRP A 13 -3.29 5.61 -11.79
N TYR A 14 -3.75 4.44 -11.35
CA TYR A 14 -2.87 3.41 -10.80
C TYR A 14 -1.86 2.91 -11.83
N SER A 15 -2.30 2.68 -13.08
CA SER A 15 -1.41 2.26 -14.16
C SER A 15 -0.35 3.31 -14.50
N LEU A 16 -0.58 4.59 -14.23
CA LEU A 16 0.38 5.66 -14.39
C LEU A 16 1.33 5.78 -13.19
N PHE A 17 0.79 5.76 -11.97
CA PHE A 17 1.60 6.01 -10.76
C PHE A 17 2.52 4.84 -10.40
N LEU A 18 2.13 3.59 -10.66
CA LEU A 18 2.96 2.43 -10.37
C LEU A 18 4.30 2.46 -11.11
N PRO A 19 4.35 2.61 -12.45
CA PRO A 19 5.64 2.70 -13.15
C PRO A 19 6.40 3.98 -12.82
N LEU A 20 5.71 5.08 -12.50
CA LEU A 20 6.36 6.30 -12.05
C LEU A 20 7.08 6.09 -10.71
N ALA A 21 6.44 5.44 -9.74
CA ALA A 21 7.07 5.05 -8.48
C ALA A 21 8.25 4.09 -8.72
N GLY A 22 8.07 3.08 -9.59
CA GLY A 22 9.14 2.18 -9.98
C GLY A 22 10.33 2.91 -10.64
N LEU A 23 10.07 3.93 -11.46
CA LEU A 23 11.08 4.76 -12.08
C LEU A 23 11.86 5.60 -11.07
N LEU A 24 11.16 6.20 -10.09
CA LEU A 24 11.79 6.95 -9.00
C LEU A 24 12.72 6.05 -8.17
N VAL A 25 12.27 4.85 -7.82
CA VAL A 25 13.09 3.88 -7.11
C VAL A 25 14.29 3.44 -7.96
N TYR A 26 14.07 3.19 -9.24
CA TYR A 26 15.15 2.85 -10.17
C TYR A 26 16.17 3.99 -10.29
N TYR A 27 15.74 5.22 -10.46
CA TYR A 27 16.61 6.38 -10.55
C TYR A 27 17.48 6.56 -9.29
N ARG A 28 16.91 6.31 -8.12
CA ARG A 28 17.60 6.50 -6.83
C ARG A 28 18.52 5.34 -6.47
N TRP A 29 18.12 4.07 -6.75
CA TRP A 29 18.78 2.85 -6.30
C TRP A 29 19.18 1.88 -7.41
N HIS A 30 18.87 2.18 -8.68
CA HIS A 30 19.22 1.38 -9.86
C HIS A 30 18.68 -0.06 -9.89
N TYR A 31 17.61 -0.37 -9.13
CA TYR A 31 16.97 -1.70 -9.14
C TYR A 31 16.05 -1.90 -10.33
N LYS A 32 16.56 -2.54 -11.38
CA LYS A 32 15.80 -2.82 -12.62
C LYS A 32 14.56 -3.67 -12.39
N TRP A 33 14.62 -4.62 -11.45
CA TRP A 33 13.51 -5.53 -11.17
C TRP A 33 12.27 -4.82 -10.60
N ILE A 34 12.43 -3.78 -9.80
CA ILE A 34 11.33 -2.97 -9.27
C ILE A 34 10.61 -2.24 -10.41
N LEU A 35 11.35 -1.67 -11.35
CA LEU A 35 10.79 -1.04 -12.53
C LEU A 35 10.01 -2.05 -13.38
N SER A 36 10.58 -3.24 -13.61
CA SER A 36 9.91 -4.31 -14.36
C SER A 36 8.62 -4.78 -13.67
N PHE A 37 8.65 -4.96 -12.35
CA PHE A 37 7.49 -5.37 -11.57
C PHE A 37 6.38 -4.32 -11.57
N SER A 38 6.71 -3.05 -11.35
CA SER A 38 5.74 -1.95 -11.37
C SER A 38 5.12 -1.74 -12.76
N THR A 39 5.91 -1.93 -13.82
CA THR A 39 5.44 -1.86 -15.21
C THR A 39 4.49 -3.04 -15.51
N LEU A 40 4.82 -4.24 -15.06
CA LEU A 40 3.94 -5.42 -15.21
C LEU A 40 2.59 -5.20 -14.53
N LEU A 41 2.59 -4.69 -13.30
CA LEU A 41 1.34 -4.35 -12.57
C LEU A 41 0.54 -3.27 -13.31
N ALA A 42 1.18 -2.25 -13.85
CA ALA A 42 0.51 -1.22 -14.63
C ALA A 42 -0.18 -1.81 -15.87
N ILE A 43 0.48 -2.74 -16.58
CA ILE A 43 -0.10 -3.46 -17.71
C ILE A 43 -1.33 -4.26 -17.27
N VAL A 44 -1.28 -4.95 -16.13
CA VAL A 44 -2.43 -5.69 -15.59
C VAL A 44 -3.62 -4.75 -15.35
N PHE A 45 -3.42 -3.57 -14.76
CA PHE A 45 -4.50 -2.59 -14.55
C PHE A 45 -5.06 -2.05 -15.87
N ILE A 46 -4.23 -1.81 -16.88
CA ILE A 46 -4.67 -1.40 -18.21
C ILE A 46 -5.49 -2.52 -18.86
N CYS A 47 -5.03 -3.76 -18.79
CA CYS A 47 -5.77 -4.91 -19.33
C CYS A 47 -7.14 -5.06 -18.65
N VAL A 48 -7.21 -4.93 -17.31
CA VAL A 48 -8.49 -4.98 -16.59
C VAL A 48 -9.44 -3.87 -17.07
N ASN A 49 -8.94 -2.66 -17.33
CA ASN A 49 -9.74 -1.57 -17.86
C ASN A 49 -10.27 -1.85 -19.29
N LEU A 50 -9.43 -2.46 -20.13
CA LEU A 50 -9.84 -2.82 -21.50
C LEU A 50 -10.87 -3.94 -21.53
N PHE A 51 -10.74 -4.95 -20.66
CA PHE A 51 -11.64 -6.11 -20.63
C PHE A 51 -12.95 -5.86 -19.86
N LYS A 52 -13.04 -4.77 -19.07
CA LYS A 52 -14.25 -4.42 -18.30
C LYS A 52 -14.69 -2.98 -18.58
N PRO A 53 -15.22 -2.68 -19.79
CA PRO A 53 -15.64 -1.32 -20.16
C PRO A 53 -16.79 -0.79 -19.32
N GLU A 54 -17.62 -1.65 -18.71
CA GLU A 54 -18.69 -1.29 -17.79
C GLU A 54 -18.25 -0.46 -16.57
N ILE A 55 -16.95 -0.52 -16.22
CA ILE A 55 -16.39 0.24 -15.08
C ILE A 55 -16.37 1.75 -15.38
N HIS A 56 -16.36 2.14 -16.65
CA HIS A 56 -16.35 3.54 -17.07
C HIS A 56 -17.74 4.20 -17.01
N SER A 57 -18.82 3.41 -16.99
CA SER A 57 -20.20 3.91 -16.91
C SER A 57 -20.70 4.11 -15.47
N LYS A 58 -20.04 3.53 -14.47
CA LYS A 58 -20.43 3.66 -13.06
C LYS A 58 -19.91 4.99 -12.50
N THR A 59 -20.82 5.93 -12.29
CA THR A 59 -20.50 7.19 -11.61
C THR A 59 -20.10 6.92 -10.15
N LEU A 60 -19.08 7.61 -9.68
CA LEU A 60 -18.70 7.56 -8.28
C LEU A 60 -19.81 8.14 -7.38
N MET A 61 -20.04 7.50 -6.23
CA MET A 61 -20.94 8.01 -5.20
C MET A 61 -20.54 9.43 -4.78
N PRO A 62 -21.48 10.27 -4.30
CA PRO A 62 -21.18 11.65 -3.89
C PRO A 62 -20.01 11.75 -2.91
N ALA A 63 -19.91 10.83 -1.96
CA ALA A 63 -18.81 10.76 -1.00
C ALA A 63 -17.42 10.65 -1.69
N LEU A 64 -17.32 9.97 -2.83
CA LEU A 64 -16.07 9.78 -3.57
C LEU A 64 -15.72 11.00 -4.48
N GLN A 65 -16.58 12.00 -4.55
CA GLN A 65 -16.35 13.22 -5.33
C GLN A 65 -15.64 14.34 -4.52
N SER A 66 -15.29 14.08 -3.26
CA SER A 66 -14.54 15.00 -2.42
C SER A 66 -13.13 15.27 -2.99
N PRO A 67 -12.62 16.50 -2.91
CA PRO A 67 -11.27 16.84 -3.34
C PRO A 67 -10.19 16.09 -2.54
N TRP A 68 -10.48 15.65 -1.32
CA TRP A 68 -9.56 14.90 -0.47
C TRP A 68 -9.45 13.42 -0.83
N PHE A 69 -10.46 12.88 -1.54
CA PHE A 69 -10.44 11.48 -1.97
C PHE A 69 -9.25 11.17 -2.88
N ALA A 70 -8.98 12.02 -3.86
CA ALA A 70 -7.90 11.82 -4.81
C ALA A 70 -6.50 11.81 -4.15
N PRO A 71 -6.11 12.81 -3.34
CA PRO A 71 -4.85 12.78 -2.59
C PRO A 71 -4.72 11.57 -1.67
N HIS A 72 -5.80 11.20 -0.96
CA HIS A 72 -5.85 10.02 -0.10
C HIS A 72 -5.47 8.75 -0.88
N VAL A 73 -6.14 8.51 -2.00
CA VAL A 73 -5.90 7.30 -2.80
C VAL A 73 -4.49 7.29 -3.41
N ILE A 74 -4.05 8.42 -3.98
CA ILE A 74 -2.73 8.52 -4.61
C ILE A 74 -1.62 8.21 -3.61
N VAL A 75 -1.68 8.82 -2.44
CA VAL A 75 -0.66 8.67 -1.41
C VAL A 75 -0.64 7.23 -0.87
N TYR A 76 -1.82 6.62 -0.67
CA TYR A 76 -1.89 5.20 -0.31
C TYR A 76 -1.31 4.27 -1.37
N MET A 77 -1.48 4.58 -2.66
CA MET A 77 -0.89 3.77 -3.73
C MET A 77 0.64 3.76 -3.67
N PHE A 78 1.25 4.93 -3.40
CA PHE A 78 2.70 5.00 -3.19
C PHE A 78 3.12 4.22 -1.94
N ALA A 79 2.39 4.35 -0.83
CA ALA A 79 2.64 3.59 0.37
C ALA A 79 2.61 2.07 0.09
N TYR A 80 1.55 1.59 -0.54
CA TYR A 80 1.36 0.17 -0.83
C TYR A 80 2.42 -0.39 -1.79
N ALA A 81 2.82 0.40 -2.80
CA ALA A 81 3.88 0.00 -3.72
C ALA A 81 5.22 -0.17 -2.99
N LEU A 82 5.59 0.76 -2.12
CA LEU A 82 6.84 0.70 -1.34
C LEU A 82 6.82 -0.42 -0.30
N LEU A 83 5.73 -0.56 0.45
CA LEU A 83 5.58 -1.61 1.46
C LEU A 83 5.49 -3.01 0.83
N GLY A 84 4.86 -3.12 -0.34
CA GLY A 84 4.86 -4.33 -1.15
C GLY A 84 6.25 -4.70 -1.66
N ALA A 85 7.01 -3.73 -2.18
CA ALA A 85 8.38 -3.92 -2.62
C ALA A 85 9.30 -4.34 -1.46
N ALA A 86 9.15 -3.71 -0.28
CA ALA A 86 9.86 -4.10 0.93
C ALA A 86 9.53 -5.55 1.34
N THR A 87 8.28 -5.98 1.22
CA THR A 87 7.87 -7.35 1.53
C THR A 87 8.45 -8.37 0.53
N VAL A 88 8.50 -8.04 -0.76
CA VAL A 88 9.15 -8.89 -1.77
C VAL A 88 10.65 -9.02 -1.47
N MET A 89 11.30 -7.93 -1.07
CA MET A 89 12.70 -7.98 -0.63
C MET A 89 12.87 -8.83 0.63
N ALA A 90 11.96 -8.73 1.60
CA ALA A 90 11.99 -9.55 2.81
C ALA A 90 11.86 -11.06 2.49
N LEU A 91 10.97 -11.43 1.58
CA LEU A 91 10.83 -12.81 1.10
C LEU A 91 12.11 -13.29 0.40
N TYR A 92 12.69 -12.46 -0.46
CA TYR A 92 13.96 -12.77 -1.12
C TYR A 92 15.08 -13.04 -0.11
N LEU A 93 15.22 -12.18 0.92
CA LEU A 93 16.23 -12.32 1.97
C LEU A 93 16.01 -13.57 2.84
N LEU A 94 14.75 -13.96 3.09
CA LEU A 94 14.43 -15.20 3.82
C LEU A 94 14.75 -16.47 3.04
N ILE A 95 14.54 -16.45 1.71
CA ILE A 95 14.76 -17.60 0.82
C ILE A 95 16.25 -17.76 0.52
N ARG A 96 16.97 -16.66 0.35
CA ARG A 96 18.41 -16.66 0.10
C ARG A 96 19.14 -17.16 1.34
N ARG A 97 19.58 -18.44 1.31
CA ARG A 97 20.43 -19.00 2.37
C ARG A 97 21.76 -18.24 2.41
N PRO A 98 22.21 -17.74 3.55
CA PRO A 98 23.50 -17.07 3.63
C PRO A 98 24.60 -18.11 3.34
N SER A 99 25.31 -17.96 2.23
CA SER A 99 26.60 -18.61 2.00
C SER A 99 27.64 -17.90 2.85
N LEU A 100 28.41 -18.66 3.60
CA LEU A 100 29.11 -18.31 4.84
C LEU A 100 30.25 -17.27 4.77
N SER A 101 30.61 -16.62 3.67
CA SER A 101 31.82 -15.77 3.72
C SER A 101 31.90 -14.49 2.86
N ALA A 102 31.06 -14.32 1.85
CA ALA A 102 31.17 -13.13 0.99
C ALA A 102 29.99 -12.15 1.12
N THR A 103 29.05 -12.42 2.02
CA THR A 103 27.67 -11.96 1.91
C THR A 103 27.22 -11.01 3.04
N GLN A 104 28.03 -10.80 4.06
CA GLN A 104 27.58 -9.99 5.22
C GLN A 104 27.38 -8.51 4.86
N SER A 105 28.28 -7.92 4.09
CA SER A 105 28.19 -6.52 3.67
C SER A 105 27.04 -6.28 2.68
N ALA A 106 26.81 -7.23 1.75
CA ALA A 106 25.70 -7.14 0.80
C ALA A 106 24.34 -7.30 1.49
N SER A 107 24.23 -8.19 2.47
CA SER A 107 23.03 -8.41 3.26
C SER A 107 22.64 -7.18 4.08
N HIS A 108 23.60 -6.47 4.67
CA HIS A 108 23.35 -5.22 5.39
C HIS A 108 22.79 -4.13 4.46
N THR A 109 23.37 -3.98 3.26
CA THR A 109 22.86 -3.01 2.29
C THR A 109 21.43 -3.32 1.84
N GLU A 110 21.10 -4.60 1.62
CA GLU A 110 19.75 -5.04 1.22
C GLU A 110 18.73 -4.81 2.35
N MET A 111 19.12 -5.03 3.60
CA MET A 111 18.28 -4.71 4.77
C MET A 111 18.06 -3.20 4.93
N ASP A 112 19.11 -2.39 4.78
CA ASP A 112 18.99 -0.92 4.86
C ASP A 112 18.07 -0.37 3.79
N ILE A 113 18.09 -0.93 2.60
CA ILE A 113 17.18 -0.57 1.52
C ILE A 113 15.74 -0.96 1.88
N THR A 114 15.56 -2.15 2.44
CA THR A 114 14.26 -2.63 2.89
C THR A 114 13.69 -1.70 3.97
N ASP A 115 14.50 -1.34 4.97
CA ASP A 115 14.14 -0.40 6.02
C ASP A 115 13.76 0.98 5.46
N ASN A 116 14.54 1.51 4.52
CA ASN A 116 14.26 2.79 3.87
C ASN A 116 12.93 2.77 3.10
N MET A 117 12.62 1.68 2.40
CA MET A 117 11.32 1.52 1.74
C MET A 117 10.17 1.50 2.76
N VAL A 118 10.36 0.87 3.92
CA VAL A 118 9.36 0.87 5.00
C VAL A 118 9.19 2.25 5.60
N TYR A 119 10.28 2.98 5.89
CA TYR A 119 10.20 4.35 6.44
C TYR A 119 9.42 5.28 5.52
N VAL A 120 9.77 5.30 4.24
CA VAL A 120 9.08 6.14 3.25
C VAL A 120 7.65 5.65 3.03
N GLY A 121 7.43 4.34 2.94
CA GLY A 121 6.10 3.76 2.77
C GLY A 121 5.17 4.08 3.95
N LEU A 122 5.66 3.99 5.19
CA LEU A 122 4.89 4.33 6.39
C LEU A 122 4.62 5.83 6.49
N ALA A 123 5.56 6.69 6.08
CA ALA A 123 5.33 8.12 6.00
C ALA A 123 4.20 8.45 5.03
N PHE A 124 4.21 7.88 3.83
CA PHE A 124 3.10 8.01 2.86
C PHE A 124 1.78 7.45 3.42
N MET A 125 1.82 6.30 4.10
CA MET A 125 0.62 5.73 4.73
C MET A 125 0.05 6.67 5.79
N THR A 126 0.88 7.34 6.58
CA THR A 126 0.47 8.34 7.58
C THR A 126 -0.23 9.53 6.91
N PHE A 127 0.35 10.08 5.83
CA PHE A 127 -0.32 11.13 5.04
C PHE A 127 -1.63 10.63 4.43
N GLY A 128 -1.66 9.37 3.95
CA GLY A 128 -2.88 8.75 3.45
C GLY A 128 -3.98 8.70 4.50
N MET A 129 -3.67 8.33 5.75
CA MET A 129 -4.62 8.35 6.87
C MET A 129 -5.12 9.77 7.17
N LEU A 130 -4.24 10.77 7.16
CA LEU A 130 -4.61 12.17 7.38
C LEU A 130 -5.57 12.69 6.30
N PHE A 131 -5.26 12.44 5.03
CA PHE A 131 -6.14 12.82 3.92
C PHE A 131 -7.45 12.04 3.95
N GLY A 132 -7.42 10.77 4.39
CA GLY A 132 -8.62 9.97 4.62
C GLY A 132 -9.50 10.54 5.71
N ALA A 133 -8.93 11.03 6.80
CA ALA A 133 -9.68 11.69 7.87
C ALA A 133 -10.35 13.01 7.39
N LEU A 134 -9.62 13.80 6.58
CA LEU A 134 -10.21 15.02 5.97
C LEU A 134 -11.34 14.67 5.00
N TRP A 135 -11.15 13.63 4.20
CA TRP A 135 -12.19 13.10 3.33
C TRP A 135 -13.41 12.61 4.12
N ALA A 136 -13.21 11.82 5.17
CA ALA A 136 -14.27 11.32 6.03
C ALA A 136 -15.08 12.46 6.68
N LYS A 137 -14.39 13.52 7.12
CA LYS A 137 -15.05 14.72 7.68
C LYS A 137 -15.98 15.39 6.67
N GLU A 138 -15.56 15.47 5.41
CA GLU A 138 -16.38 16.09 4.35
C GLU A 138 -17.53 15.18 3.92
N ALA A 139 -17.28 13.87 3.80
CA ALA A 139 -18.25 12.90 3.30
C ALA A 139 -19.29 12.49 4.35
N TRP A 140 -18.90 12.35 5.62
CA TRP A 140 -19.72 11.76 6.69
C TRP A 140 -19.81 12.63 7.95
N GLY A 141 -19.14 13.77 8.02
CA GLY A 141 -19.23 14.73 9.12
C GLY A 141 -18.29 14.49 10.29
N HIS A 142 -17.49 13.43 10.30
CA HIS A 142 -16.51 13.11 11.35
C HIS A 142 -15.17 12.69 10.76
N TYR A 143 -14.07 12.96 11.48
CA TYR A 143 -12.72 12.61 11.00
C TYR A 143 -12.41 11.12 11.14
N TRP A 144 -12.99 10.46 12.15
CA TRP A 144 -12.73 9.08 12.52
C TRP A 144 -13.93 8.52 13.29
N SER A 145 -14.39 7.35 12.92
CA SER A 145 -15.57 6.69 13.53
C SER A 145 -15.31 5.29 14.03
N TRP A 146 -14.06 4.81 13.94
CA TRP A 146 -13.71 3.42 14.21
C TRP A 146 -14.44 2.43 13.28
N ASP A 147 -14.77 2.88 12.09
CA ASP A 147 -15.23 2.00 11.03
C ASP A 147 -14.27 0.82 10.86
N PRO A 148 -14.74 -0.39 10.49
CA PRO A 148 -13.86 -1.54 10.29
C PRO A 148 -12.65 -1.27 9.41
N LYS A 149 -12.77 -0.49 8.32
CA LYS A 149 -11.61 -0.12 7.48
C LYS A 149 -10.64 0.82 8.17
N GLU A 150 -11.14 1.79 8.92
CA GLU A 150 -10.30 2.69 9.72
C GLU A 150 -9.54 1.92 10.80
N THR A 151 -10.23 1.00 11.48
CA THR A 151 -9.63 0.14 12.52
C THR A 151 -8.51 -0.72 11.94
N TRP A 152 -8.74 -1.37 10.81
CA TRP A 152 -7.71 -2.17 10.14
C TRP A 152 -6.57 -1.33 9.59
N ALA A 153 -6.83 -0.11 9.13
CA ALA A 153 -5.79 0.83 8.73
C ALA A 153 -4.88 1.21 9.91
N ALA A 154 -5.47 1.49 11.09
CA ALA A 154 -4.73 1.76 12.32
C ALA A 154 -3.89 0.55 12.77
N ILE A 155 -4.46 -0.66 12.76
CA ILE A 155 -3.75 -1.91 13.10
C ILE A 155 -2.56 -2.11 12.15
N THR A 156 -2.77 -1.92 10.86
CA THR A 156 -1.71 -2.04 9.84
C THR A 156 -0.61 -1.02 10.09
N TRP A 157 -0.95 0.24 10.30
CA TRP A 157 -0.01 1.31 10.61
C TRP A 157 0.82 1.00 11.85
N LEU A 158 0.16 0.56 12.93
CA LEU A 158 0.83 0.16 14.18
C LEU A 158 1.78 -1.02 13.95
N SER A 159 1.42 -2.00 13.12
CA SER A 159 2.28 -3.15 12.86
C SER A 159 3.61 -2.76 12.17
N TYR A 160 3.58 -1.82 11.21
CA TYR A 160 4.80 -1.27 10.62
C TYR A 160 5.58 -0.40 11.60
N LEU A 161 4.89 0.33 12.48
CA LEU A 161 5.55 1.11 13.52
C LEU A 161 6.29 0.20 14.51
N VAL A 162 5.69 -0.92 14.90
CA VAL A 162 6.33 -1.96 15.73
C VAL A 162 7.56 -2.53 15.03
N TYR A 163 7.48 -2.81 13.71
CA TYR A 163 8.64 -3.23 12.91
C TYR A 163 9.79 -2.22 13.02
N ILE A 164 9.51 -0.94 12.78
CA ILE A 164 10.52 0.13 12.84
C ILE A 164 11.19 0.19 14.22
N HIS A 165 10.40 0.19 15.29
CA HIS A 165 10.93 0.22 16.65
C HIS A 165 11.75 -1.03 16.97
N TYR A 166 11.31 -2.19 16.53
CA TYR A 166 12.08 -3.43 16.68
C TYR A 166 13.43 -3.36 15.98
N ARG A 167 13.48 -2.78 14.76
CA ARG A 167 14.74 -2.58 14.02
C ARG A 167 15.71 -1.61 14.71
N CYS A 168 15.20 -0.68 15.50
CA CYS A 168 16.04 0.24 16.29
C CYS A 168 16.67 -0.41 17.54
N LEU A 169 16.25 -1.62 17.94
CA LEU A 169 16.84 -2.30 19.10
C LEU A 169 18.25 -2.83 18.77
N PRO A 170 19.24 -2.66 19.67
CA PRO A 170 20.61 -3.11 19.42
C PRO A 170 20.74 -4.62 19.21
N GLN A 171 19.84 -5.42 19.79
CA GLN A 171 19.88 -6.88 19.77
C GLN A 171 18.72 -7.47 18.94
N HIS A 172 18.26 -6.76 17.89
CA HIS A 172 17.20 -7.28 17.03
C HIS A 172 17.69 -8.48 16.20
N ARG A 173 16.78 -9.44 15.97
CA ARG A 173 17.02 -10.59 15.09
C ARG A 173 16.50 -10.25 13.69
N GLU A 174 17.36 -10.14 12.69
CA GLU A 174 16.99 -9.82 11.30
C GLU A 174 15.87 -10.73 10.78
N ARG A 175 15.98 -12.02 11.03
CA ARG A 175 14.98 -13.00 10.57
C ARG A 175 13.59 -12.75 11.16
N LEU A 176 13.50 -12.31 12.42
CA LEU A 176 12.23 -11.95 13.03
C LEU A 176 11.67 -10.66 12.42
N ALA A 177 12.54 -9.67 12.18
CA ALA A 177 12.14 -8.43 11.50
C ALA A 177 11.52 -8.71 10.12
N LEU A 178 12.12 -9.59 9.33
CA LEU A 178 11.59 -9.98 8.02
C LEU A 178 10.21 -10.66 8.13
N TRP A 179 10.01 -11.52 9.13
CA TRP A 179 8.68 -12.11 9.39
C TRP A 179 7.64 -11.09 9.85
N MET A 180 8.05 -10.12 10.68
CA MET A 180 7.17 -9.01 11.08
C MET A 180 6.72 -8.20 9.87
N LEU A 181 7.63 -7.94 8.93
CA LEU A 181 7.32 -7.20 7.70
C LEU A 181 6.31 -7.95 6.81
N ILE A 182 6.47 -9.26 6.67
CA ILE A 182 5.51 -10.10 5.95
C ILE A 182 4.16 -10.09 6.65
N GLY A 183 4.13 -10.23 7.99
CA GLY A 183 2.91 -10.16 8.78
C GLY A 183 2.20 -8.81 8.63
N SER A 184 2.94 -7.71 8.66
CA SER A 184 2.40 -6.36 8.44
C SER A 184 1.79 -6.20 7.04
N PHE A 185 2.39 -6.80 6.02
CA PHE A 185 1.83 -6.78 4.68
C PHE A 185 0.56 -7.62 4.54
N ILE A 186 0.45 -8.74 5.27
CA ILE A 186 -0.79 -9.51 5.34
C ILE A 186 -1.90 -8.66 5.97
N LEU A 187 -1.63 -7.92 7.04
CA LEU A 187 -2.59 -7.00 7.66
C LEU A 187 -2.99 -5.89 6.67
N LEU A 188 -2.05 -5.37 5.88
CA LEU A 188 -2.32 -4.39 4.83
C LEU A 188 -3.28 -4.96 3.77
N GLN A 189 -3.08 -6.22 3.33
CA GLN A 189 -3.99 -6.87 2.39
C GLN A 189 -5.37 -7.12 3.00
N MET A 190 -5.44 -7.45 4.28
CA MET A 190 -6.70 -7.55 5.03
C MET A 190 -7.42 -6.21 5.08
N CYS A 191 -6.72 -5.12 5.36
CA CYS A 191 -7.29 -3.76 5.36
C CYS A 191 -7.83 -3.36 3.98
N TRP A 192 -7.10 -3.67 2.91
CA TRP A 192 -7.49 -3.24 1.57
C TRP A 192 -8.61 -4.09 0.98
N TRP A 193 -8.48 -5.41 1.05
CA TRP A 193 -9.34 -6.35 0.33
C TRP A 193 -10.09 -7.32 1.26
N GLY A 194 -9.41 -7.91 2.23
CA GLY A 194 -9.96 -8.97 3.07
C GLY A 194 -11.16 -8.53 3.89
N ILE A 195 -11.17 -7.28 4.34
CA ILE A 195 -12.26 -6.73 5.15
C ILE A 195 -13.62 -6.74 4.44
N ASN A 196 -13.63 -6.62 3.12
CA ASN A 196 -14.86 -6.63 2.34
C ASN A 196 -15.63 -7.97 2.43
N TYR A 197 -14.96 -9.04 2.87
CA TYR A 197 -15.53 -10.37 3.05
C TYR A 197 -15.90 -10.67 4.51
N LEU A 198 -15.57 -9.78 5.45
CA LEU A 198 -15.92 -9.96 6.87
C LEU A 198 -17.37 -9.52 7.10
N PRO A 199 -18.20 -10.36 7.79
CA PRO A 199 -19.60 -10.01 8.08
C PRO A 199 -19.75 -8.68 8.80
N SER A 200 -18.86 -8.39 9.75
CA SER A 200 -18.84 -7.12 10.51
C SER A 200 -18.64 -5.88 9.63
N ALA A 201 -17.98 -6.03 8.49
CA ALA A 201 -17.77 -4.91 7.57
C ALA A 201 -18.94 -4.73 6.59
N GLN A 202 -19.66 -5.79 6.26
CA GLN A 202 -20.80 -5.72 5.36
C GLN A 202 -22.00 -5.03 6.00
N GLU A 203 -22.15 -5.15 7.32
CA GLU A 203 -23.29 -4.56 8.05
C GLU A 203 -23.02 -3.15 8.58
N SER A 204 -21.79 -2.79 8.88
CA SER A 204 -21.47 -1.55 9.62
C SER A 204 -20.51 -0.60 8.93
N SER A 205 -19.82 -1.01 7.85
CA SER A 205 -18.82 -0.15 7.22
C SER A 205 -19.42 0.79 6.18
N VAL A 206 -19.21 2.09 6.36
CA VAL A 206 -19.54 3.13 5.36
C VAL A 206 -18.60 3.11 4.14
N HIS A 207 -17.50 2.35 4.22
CA HIS A 207 -16.51 2.21 3.16
C HIS A 207 -16.69 0.94 2.32
N THR A 208 -17.57 0.02 2.70
CA THR A 208 -17.90 -1.15 1.90
C THR A 208 -19.05 -0.84 0.97
N TYR A 209 -18.73 -0.66 -0.29
CA TYR A 209 -19.74 -0.50 -1.34
C TYR A 209 -20.13 -1.90 -1.81
N SER A 210 -21.12 -2.51 -1.14
CA SER A 210 -21.70 -3.77 -1.61
C SER A 210 -22.44 -3.49 -2.91
N THR A 211 -22.01 -4.12 -3.97
CA THR A 211 -22.81 -4.23 -5.20
C THR A 211 -23.91 -5.24 -4.95
N ASN A 212 -25.08 -4.80 -4.50
CA ASN A 212 -26.32 -5.52 -4.73
C ASN A 212 -26.76 -5.30 -6.18
#